data_6afa747d1ab9fd17c50e407a335258f3
#
_entry.id   6afa747d1ab9fd17c50e407a335258f3
#
_cell.length_a   1.000
_cell.length_b   1.000
_cell.length_c   1.000
_cell.angle_alpha   90.00
_cell.angle_beta   90.00
_cell.angle_gamma   90.00
#
_symmetry.space_group_name_H-M   'P 1'
#
loop_
_entity.id
_entity.type
_entity.pdbx_description
1 polymer ?
#
loop_
_entity_poly.entity_id
_entity_poly.type
_entity_poly.pdbx_seq_one_letter_code
_entity_poly.pdbx_strand_id
1 'polypeptide(L)'
;LKGYSPLGSWLQQRLGITKSYRTHYDHLMLQLHDAMKADLRYQEQGPQVALELPAGSSWICFADQTPHAAMSGQFMMEQTFFLPVAGMRNPQNAPLTILEKLLQRPLV
;
A
#
# COMPACT_ATOMS: atom_id res chain seq x y z
N LEU A 1 7.62 13.45 6.86
CA LEU A 1 7.97 12.13 6.31
C LEU A 1 9.40 11.78 6.70
N LYS A 2 9.62 10.54 7.17
CA LYS A 2 10.97 10.06 7.48
C LYS A 2 11.77 9.90 6.18
N GLY A 3 13.05 10.26 6.19
CA GLY A 3 13.90 10.16 5.02
C GLY A 3 14.10 8.71 4.57
N TYR A 4 14.12 8.48 3.26
CA TYR A 4 14.49 7.20 2.66
C TYR A 4 16.00 7.09 2.49
N SER A 5 16.58 5.95 2.88
CA SER A 5 17.99 5.64 2.67
C SER A 5 18.13 4.34 1.88
N PRO A 6 18.62 4.39 0.63
CA PRO A 6 18.85 3.18 -0.16
C PRO A 6 19.82 2.22 0.50
N LEU A 7 20.88 2.75 1.12
CA LEU A 7 21.87 1.96 1.85
C LEU A 7 21.25 1.25 3.05
N GLY A 8 20.38 1.96 3.80
CA GLY A 8 19.65 1.38 4.91
C GLY A 8 18.70 0.26 4.46
N SER A 9 17.98 0.45 3.35
CA SER A 9 17.10 -0.56 2.78
C SER A 9 17.86 -1.81 2.32
N TRP A 10 19.00 -1.63 1.66
CA TRP A 10 19.88 -2.73 1.27
C TRP A 10 20.43 -3.49 2.48
N LEU A 11 20.87 -2.77 3.52
CA LEU A 11 21.39 -3.38 4.74
C LEU A 11 20.32 -4.19 5.47
N GLN A 12 19.12 -3.67 5.57
CA GLN A 12 17.98 -4.38 6.19
C GLN A 12 17.63 -5.68 5.44
N GLN A 13 17.67 -5.66 4.11
CA GLN A 13 17.49 -6.88 3.33
C GLN A 13 18.63 -7.87 3.58
N ARG A 14 19.87 -7.40 3.57
CA ARG A 14 21.06 -8.25 3.78
C ARG A 14 21.09 -8.90 5.16
N LEU A 15 20.58 -8.20 6.18
CA LEU A 15 20.48 -8.70 7.54
C LEU A 15 19.21 -9.54 7.79
N GLY A 16 18.38 -9.79 6.77
CA GLY A 16 17.15 -10.58 6.89
C GLY A 16 16.03 -9.87 7.67
N ILE A 17 16.17 -8.57 7.94
CA ILE A 17 15.13 -7.77 8.62
C ILE A 17 13.93 -7.55 7.71
N THR A 18 14.17 -7.43 6.38
CA THR A 18 13.12 -7.35 5.35
C THR A 18 13.28 -8.48 4.35
N LYS A 19 12.15 -9.03 3.87
CA LYS A 19 12.15 -10.12 2.88
C LYS A 19 12.65 -9.66 1.49
N SER A 20 12.49 -8.39 1.18
CA SER A 20 12.88 -7.81 -0.11
C SER A 20 13.47 -6.41 0.06
N TYR A 21 14.18 -5.95 -0.97
CA TYR A 21 14.60 -4.55 -1.07
C TYR A 21 13.36 -3.65 -1.14
N ARG A 22 13.31 -2.62 -0.31
CA ARG A 22 12.26 -1.62 -0.34
C ARG A 22 12.69 -0.44 -1.21
N THR A 23 11.88 -0.14 -2.21
CA THR A 23 12.03 1.07 -3.02
C THR A 23 11.63 2.30 -2.22
N HIS A 24 11.88 3.48 -2.78
CA HIS A 24 11.38 4.72 -2.18
C HIS A 24 9.85 4.77 -2.21
N TYR A 25 9.23 4.23 -3.26
CA TYR A 25 7.78 4.06 -3.35
C TYR A 25 7.23 3.24 -2.18
N ASP A 26 7.78 2.04 -1.94
CA ASP A 26 7.34 1.18 -0.82
C ASP A 26 7.44 1.88 0.54
N HIS A 27 8.52 2.64 0.73
CA HIS A 27 8.74 3.40 1.95
C HIS A 27 7.67 4.50 2.15
N LEU A 28 7.31 5.22 1.09
CA LEU A 28 6.27 6.25 1.13
C LEU A 28 4.88 5.64 1.35
N MET A 29 4.56 4.55 0.67
CA MET A 29 3.29 3.85 0.84
C MET A 29 3.12 3.33 2.27
N LEU A 30 4.17 2.79 2.87
CA LEU A 30 4.14 2.38 4.27
C LEU A 30 3.91 3.56 5.22
N GLN A 31 4.59 4.70 5.01
CA GLN A 31 4.36 5.89 5.82
C GLN A 31 2.95 6.46 5.67
N LEU A 32 2.41 6.44 4.46
CA LEU A 32 1.03 6.86 4.20
C LEU A 32 0.04 5.97 4.95
N HIS A 33 0.22 4.66 4.87
CA HIS A 33 -0.57 3.68 5.60
C HIS A 33 -0.52 3.92 7.12
N ASP A 34 0.67 4.10 7.67
CA ASP A 34 0.84 4.35 9.12
C ASP A 34 0.21 5.68 9.53
N ALA A 35 0.34 6.73 8.71
CA ALA A 35 -0.29 8.02 8.95
C ALA A 35 -1.82 7.91 8.96
N MET A 36 -2.41 7.22 7.98
CA MET A 36 -3.85 6.99 7.94
C MET A 36 -4.36 6.20 9.15
N LYS A 37 -3.59 5.21 9.62
CA LYS A 37 -3.95 4.45 10.84
C LYS A 37 -3.87 5.28 12.12
N ALA A 38 -2.93 6.20 12.19
CA ALA A 38 -2.71 7.06 13.37
C ALA A 38 -3.68 8.27 13.40
N ASP A 39 -4.28 8.63 12.30
CA ASP A 39 -5.20 9.75 12.20
C ASP A 39 -6.62 9.33 12.62
N LEU A 40 -6.96 9.56 13.88
CA LEU A 40 -8.28 9.25 14.45
C LEU A 40 -9.41 9.98 13.70
N ARG A 41 -9.17 11.21 13.26
CA ARG A 41 -10.19 11.95 12.50
C ARG A 41 -10.46 11.28 11.16
N TYR A 42 -9.43 10.82 10.47
CA TYR A 42 -9.59 10.05 9.24
C TYR A 42 -10.34 8.74 9.49
N GLN A 43 -9.99 8.03 10.58
CA GLN A 43 -10.63 6.75 10.95
C GLN A 43 -12.11 6.90 11.31
N GLU A 44 -12.51 8.00 11.95
CA GLU A 44 -13.88 8.22 12.44
C GLU A 44 -14.77 8.94 11.42
N GLN A 45 -14.22 9.88 10.64
CA GLN A 45 -14.96 10.79 9.77
C GLN A 45 -14.77 10.54 8.28
N GLY A 46 -13.77 9.69 7.92
CA GLY A 46 -13.56 9.32 6.52
C GLY A 46 -14.76 8.56 5.94
N PRO A 47 -15.03 8.69 4.64
CA PRO A 47 -16.08 7.91 3.99
C PRO A 47 -15.73 6.41 4.07
N GLN A 48 -16.64 5.62 4.61
CA GLN A 48 -16.47 4.19 4.82
C GLN A 48 -17.67 3.42 4.27
N VAL A 49 -17.39 2.24 3.75
CA VAL A 49 -18.42 1.29 3.31
C VAL A 49 -18.18 -0.04 4.02
N ALA A 50 -19.15 -0.48 4.82
CA ALA A 50 -19.13 -1.82 5.40
C ALA A 50 -19.58 -2.85 4.35
N LEU A 51 -18.77 -3.86 4.14
CA LEU A 51 -19.07 -4.97 3.24
C LEU A 51 -19.13 -6.27 4.03
N GLU A 52 -20.25 -6.98 3.93
CA GLU A 52 -20.38 -8.33 4.45
C GLU A 52 -20.09 -9.32 3.34
N LEU A 53 -19.08 -10.16 3.56
CA LEU A 53 -18.63 -11.19 2.61
C LEU A 53 -19.03 -12.57 3.18
N PRO A 54 -20.08 -13.21 2.63
CA PRO A 54 -20.46 -14.56 3.06
C PRO A 54 -19.32 -15.56 2.86
N ALA A 55 -19.36 -16.67 3.60
CA ALA A 55 -18.39 -17.76 3.40
C ALA A 55 -18.37 -18.24 1.94
N GLY A 56 -17.17 -18.45 1.40
CA GLY A 56 -16.97 -18.77 -0.01
C GLY A 56 -16.91 -17.57 -0.96
N SER A 57 -17.04 -16.34 -0.46
CA SER A 57 -16.84 -15.14 -1.27
C SER A 57 -15.37 -14.95 -1.62
N SER A 58 -15.15 -14.36 -2.78
CA SER A 58 -13.85 -13.83 -3.20
C SER A 58 -14.03 -12.39 -3.67
N TRP A 59 -13.03 -11.55 -3.40
CA TRP A 59 -13.01 -10.18 -3.87
C TRP A 59 -11.61 -9.80 -4.32
N ILE A 60 -11.50 -8.80 -5.16
CA ILE A 60 -10.23 -8.27 -5.65
C ILE A 60 -10.24 -6.75 -5.57
N CYS A 61 -9.16 -6.15 -5.16
CA CYS A 61 -9.02 -4.70 -5.13
C CYS A 61 -7.58 -4.27 -5.46
N PHE A 62 -7.44 -2.99 -5.80
CA PHE A 62 -6.14 -2.34 -5.83
C PHE A 62 -5.77 -1.90 -4.41
N ALA A 63 -5.00 -2.72 -3.71
CA ALA A 63 -4.67 -2.51 -2.30
C ALA A 63 -4.03 -1.14 -2.02
N ASP A 64 -3.18 -0.65 -2.92
CA ASP A 64 -2.52 0.66 -2.78
C ASP A 64 -3.47 1.86 -2.95
N GLN A 65 -4.68 1.65 -3.48
CA GLN A 65 -5.68 2.71 -3.69
C GLN A 65 -6.93 2.53 -2.84
N THR A 66 -7.08 1.37 -2.20
CA THR A 66 -8.29 1.02 -1.47
C THR A 66 -7.94 0.64 -0.04
N PRO A 67 -7.85 1.60 0.87
CA PRO A 67 -7.69 1.31 2.29
C PRO A 67 -8.82 0.39 2.76
N HIS A 68 -8.47 -0.73 3.38
CA HIS A 68 -9.43 -1.72 3.85
C HIS A 68 -8.96 -2.35 5.16
N ALA A 69 -9.90 -2.84 5.94
CA ALA A 69 -9.63 -3.55 7.18
C ALA A 69 -10.65 -4.68 7.38
N ALA A 70 -10.16 -5.84 7.82
CA ALA A 70 -11.02 -6.89 8.30
C ALA A 70 -11.47 -6.55 9.73
N MET A 71 -12.77 -6.29 9.92
CA MET A 71 -13.34 -5.89 11.20
C MET A 71 -13.77 -7.09 12.05
N SER A 72 -14.15 -8.19 11.39
CA SER A 72 -14.57 -9.43 12.04
C SER A 72 -14.44 -10.60 11.07
N GLY A 73 -14.53 -11.82 11.56
CA GLY A 73 -14.42 -13.05 10.76
C GLY A 73 -13.44 -14.03 11.37
N GLN A 74 -13.39 -15.25 10.82
CA GLN A 74 -12.52 -16.32 11.33
C GLN A 74 -11.37 -16.66 10.40
N PHE A 75 -11.64 -16.80 9.10
CA PHE A 75 -10.65 -17.25 8.13
C PHE A 75 -10.71 -16.38 6.88
N MET A 76 -9.55 -15.90 6.48
CA MET A 76 -9.34 -15.18 5.23
C MET A 76 -8.03 -15.67 4.61
N MET A 77 -8.07 -15.95 3.31
CA MET A 77 -6.85 -16.15 2.53
C MET A 77 -6.64 -14.94 1.64
N GLU A 78 -5.40 -14.49 1.61
CA GLU A 78 -4.99 -13.34 0.80
C GLU A 78 -3.85 -13.74 -0.13
N GLN A 79 -3.93 -13.24 -1.35
CA GLN A 79 -2.82 -13.31 -2.30
C GLN A 79 -2.62 -11.97 -2.96
N THR A 80 -1.39 -11.48 -2.92
CA THR A 80 -0.99 -10.24 -3.58
C THR A 80 -0.43 -10.54 -4.97
N PHE A 81 -0.92 -9.77 -5.96
CA PHE A 81 -0.39 -9.77 -7.33
C PHE A 81 0.21 -8.41 -7.63
N PHE A 82 1.39 -8.40 -8.23
CA PHE A 82 2.04 -7.17 -8.67
C PHE A 82 1.61 -6.84 -10.10
N LEU A 83 1.02 -5.67 -10.29
CA LEU A 83 0.66 -5.16 -11.60
C LEU A 83 1.59 -3.99 -11.96
N PRO A 84 2.48 -4.14 -12.94
CA PRO A 84 3.33 -3.03 -13.37
C PRO A 84 2.48 -1.90 -13.97
N VAL A 85 2.93 -0.65 -13.77
CA VAL A 85 2.23 0.55 -14.24
C VAL A 85 1.88 0.46 -15.74
N ALA A 86 2.80 -0.07 -16.56
CA ALA A 86 2.58 -0.24 -18.00
C ALA A 86 1.45 -1.24 -18.33
N GLY A 87 1.10 -2.15 -17.42
CA GLY A 87 0.00 -3.10 -17.57
C GLY A 87 -1.36 -2.56 -17.14
N MET A 88 -1.43 -1.36 -16.58
CA MET A 88 -2.67 -0.73 -16.13
C MET A 88 -3.41 -0.09 -17.31
N ARG A 89 -4.74 -0.15 -17.29
CA ARG A 89 -5.58 0.52 -18.30
C ARG A 89 -5.38 2.03 -18.33
N ASN A 90 -5.17 2.64 -17.15
CA ASN A 90 -4.92 4.06 -16.99
C ASN A 90 -3.63 4.28 -16.17
N PRO A 91 -2.45 4.22 -16.80
CA PRO A 91 -1.17 4.33 -16.10
C PRO A 91 -1.00 5.65 -15.31
N GLN A 92 -1.67 6.72 -15.75
CA GLN A 92 -1.61 8.03 -15.08
C GLN A 92 -2.27 8.01 -13.69
N ASN A 93 -3.18 7.07 -13.46
CA ASN A 93 -3.88 6.91 -12.18
C ASN A 93 -3.17 5.92 -11.24
N ALA A 94 -2.03 5.37 -11.66
CA ALA A 94 -1.22 4.51 -10.79
C ALA A 94 -0.71 5.31 -9.58
N PRO A 95 -0.77 4.78 -8.36
CA PRO A 95 -0.24 5.46 -7.16
C PRO A 95 1.21 5.88 -7.33
N LEU A 96 2.04 5.05 -7.94
CA LEU A 96 3.42 5.37 -8.27
C LEU A 96 3.51 6.62 -9.14
N THR A 97 2.77 6.68 -10.25
CA THR A 97 2.78 7.82 -11.18
C THR A 97 2.30 9.10 -10.50
N ILE A 98 1.26 9.00 -9.67
CA ILE A 98 0.73 10.14 -8.91
C ILE A 98 1.78 10.68 -7.93
N LEU A 99 2.43 9.79 -7.17
CA LEU A 99 3.44 10.17 -6.18
C LEU A 99 4.69 10.77 -6.84
N GLU A 100 5.16 10.19 -7.94
CA GLU A 100 6.29 10.73 -8.71
C GLU A 100 6.00 12.13 -9.25
N LYS A 101 4.79 12.35 -9.75
CA LYS A 101 4.33 13.67 -10.21
C LYS A 101 4.26 14.68 -9.07
N LEU A 102 3.74 14.31 -7.91
CA LEU A 102 3.64 15.17 -6.74
C LEU A 102 5.01 15.54 -6.17
N LEU A 103 5.94 14.58 -6.17
CA LEU A 103 7.27 14.75 -5.60
C LEU A 103 8.32 15.23 -6.63
N GLN A 104 7.94 15.30 -7.90
CA GLN A 104 8.79 15.72 -9.02
C GLN A 104 10.10 14.93 -9.12
N ARG A 105 10.05 13.64 -8.83
CA ARG A 105 11.21 12.73 -8.91
C ARG A 105 10.77 11.27 -9.06
N PRO A 106 11.62 10.41 -9.66
CA PRO A 106 11.38 8.97 -9.69
C PRO A 106 11.44 8.36 -8.28
N LEU A 107 10.67 7.29 -8.06
CA LEU A 107 10.55 6.58 -6.79
C LEU A 107 10.95 5.10 -6.89
N VAL A 108 11.18 4.63 -8.10
CA VAL A 108 11.67 3.28 -8.41
C VAL A 108 12.79 3.34 -9.43
#